data_c7a0535f6e669ed3cecbd2ea8706540e
#
_entry.id   c7a0535f6e669ed3cecbd2ea8706540e
#
_cell.length_a   1.000
_cell.length_b   1.000
_cell.length_c   1.000
_cell.angle_alpha   90.00
_cell.angle_beta   90.00
_cell.angle_gamma   90.00
#
_symmetry.space_group_name_H-M   'P 1'
#
loop_
_entity.id
_entity.type
_entity.pdbx_description
1 polymer ?
#
loop_
_entity_poly.entity_id
_entity_poly.type
_entity_poly.pdbx_seq_one_letter_code
_entity_poly.pdbx_strand_id
1 'polypeptide(L)'
;MTVAQALAGMLPAIALVAACGRDLRMPDQPIAFNHAVHMTLDLEGHRLRCVDCHAGAERAEHAGLPALRDCLRCHVRPQLGERGVPNEREAQVRKLALAGPVQWVQITRNPGHVYAPHRAHVGIAKLPCEECHGDAGAWTAPPTEPVQRLLRMSACIACHREHGASTWCGACHR
;
A
#
# COMPACT_ATOMS: atom_id res chain seq x y z
N MET A 1 -61.70 5.22 -43.26
CA MET A 1 -61.44 4.74 -41.89
C MET A 1 -59.92 4.54 -41.81
N THR A 2 -59.29 5.42 -41.16
CA THR A 2 -57.84 5.71 -41.15
C THR A 2 -57.09 4.80 -40.19
N VAL A 3 -56.09 4.10 -40.74
CA VAL A 3 -55.11 3.30 -39.97
C VAL A 3 -53.95 4.25 -39.55
N ALA A 4 -54.09 4.85 -38.41
CA ALA A 4 -53.01 5.68 -37.85
C ALA A 4 -53.16 5.80 -36.34
N GLN A 5 -52.80 4.75 -35.59
CA GLN A 5 -52.55 4.85 -34.12
C GLN A 5 -52.00 3.51 -33.63
N ALA A 6 -50.72 3.24 -33.77
CA ALA A 6 -49.99 2.25 -32.97
C ALA A 6 -48.47 2.37 -33.17
N LEU A 7 -47.87 3.50 -32.82
CA LEU A 7 -46.43 3.65 -32.69
C LEU A 7 -46.12 4.72 -31.62
N ALA A 8 -46.50 4.45 -30.38
CA ALA A 8 -46.07 5.24 -29.25
C ALA A 8 -45.91 4.31 -28.04
N GLY A 9 -44.74 3.82 -27.77
CA GLY A 9 -44.51 3.06 -26.53
C GLY A 9 -43.33 2.12 -26.51
N MET A 10 -42.20 2.51 -27.14
CA MET A 10 -40.95 1.76 -26.93
C MET A 10 -39.71 2.66 -26.97
N LEU A 11 -39.53 3.41 -25.88
CA LEU A 11 -38.29 4.04 -25.41
C LEU A 11 -38.60 4.63 -24.04
N PRO A 12 -37.86 4.40 -23.00
CA PRO A 12 -36.44 4.33 -22.89
C PRO A 12 -35.93 3.24 -21.92
N ALA A 13 -35.27 2.24 -22.40
CA ALA A 13 -34.59 1.27 -21.53
C ALA A 13 -33.05 1.33 -21.68
N ILE A 14 -32.51 2.33 -22.36
CA ILE A 14 -31.05 2.40 -22.66
C ILE A 14 -30.32 3.40 -21.76
N ALA A 15 -30.99 4.20 -20.96
CA ALA A 15 -30.37 5.26 -20.17
C ALA A 15 -29.84 4.85 -18.77
N LEU A 16 -29.96 3.58 -18.34
CA LEU A 16 -29.62 3.18 -16.95
C LEU A 16 -28.35 2.34 -16.81
N VAL A 17 -27.58 2.11 -17.87
CA VAL A 17 -26.34 1.31 -17.78
C VAL A 17 -25.08 2.16 -17.64
N ALA A 18 -25.15 3.47 -17.85
CA ALA A 18 -23.98 4.35 -17.79
C ALA A 18 -23.59 4.84 -16.38
N ALA A 19 -24.34 4.49 -15.34
CA ALA A 19 -24.10 5.02 -13.97
C ALA A 19 -23.38 4.04 -13.02
N CYS A 20 -22.95 2.86 -13.48
CA CYS A 20 -22.22 1.88 -12.65
C CYS A 20 -20.72 1.78 -12.96
N GLY A 21 -20.17 2.69 -13.72
CA GLY A 21 -18.74 2.87 -13.81
C GLY A 21 -18.21 3.60 -12.57
N ARG A 22 -18.24 2.95 -11.39
CA ARG A 22 -17.42 3.41 -10.28
C ARG A 22 -15.98 3.35 -10.77
N ASP A 23 -15.36 4.51 -10.86
CA ASP A 23 -13.91 4.59 -11.04
C ASP A 23 -13.27 3.84 -9.86
N LEU A 24 -12.86 2.60 -10.12
CA LEU A 24 -12.24 1.73 -9.12
C LEU A 24 -10.78 2.12 -8.86
N ARG A 25 -10.37 3.29 -9.35
CA ARG A 25 -9.06 3.81 -9.01
C ARG A 25 -8.95 3.96 -7.51
N MET A 26 -7.91 3.32 -6.97
CA MET A 26 -7.53 3.58 -5.59
C MET A 26 -7.19 5.07 -5.46
N PRO A 27 -7.64 5.73 -4.38
CA PRO A 27 -7.31 7.13 -4.16
C PRO A 27 -5.80 7.31 -4.09
N ASP A 28 -5.32 8.45 -4.58
CA ASP A 28 -3.91 8.78 -4.55
C ASP A 28 -3.40 8.83 -3.10
N GLN A 29 -2.18 8.37 -2.91
CA GLN A 29 -1.50 8.54 -1.63
C GLN A 29 -1.21 10.02 -1.37
N PRO A 30 -1.24 10.46 -0.11
CA PRO A 30 -0.99 11.86 0.24
C PRO A 30 0.39 12.36 -0.20
N ILE A 31 1.33 11.43 -0.36
CA ILE A 31 2.69 11.68 -0.85
C ILE A 31 3.07 10.60 -1.85
N ALA A 32 3.63 10.99 -2.97
CA ALA A 32 4.24 10.11 -3.96
C ALA A 32 5.62 9.62 -3.45
N PHE A 33 5.60 8.74 -2.43
CA PHE A 33 6.82 8.24 -1.80
C PHE A 33 7.60 7.34 -2.76
N ASN A 34 8.91 7.54 -2.83
CA ASN A 34 9.82 6.76 -3.67
C ASN A 34 10.73 5.89 -2.79
N HIS A 35 10.42 4.59 -2.70
CA HIS A 35 11.23 3.64 -1.93
C HIS A 35 12.63 3.50 -2.52
N ALA A 36 12.75 3.42 -3.86
CA ALA A 36 14.04 3.19 -4.51
C ALA A 36 15.10 4.23 -4.13
N VAL A 37 14.72 5.50 -4.08
CA VAL A 37 15.63 6.57 -3.63
C VAL A 37 16.06 6.37 -2.19
N HIS A 38 15.12 6.05 -1.29
CA HIS A 38 15.44 5.92 0.14
C HIS A 38 16.28 4.67 0.44
N MET A 39 16.03 3.56 -0.26
CA MET A 39 16.76 2.31 -0.06
C MET A 39 18.19 2.35 -0.62
N THR A 40 18.52 3.32 -1.47
CA THR A 40 19.88 3.52 -1.99
C THR A 40 20.70 4.52 -1.18
N LEU A 41 20.07 5.25 -0.25
CA LEU A 41 20.78 6.23 0.57
C LEU A 41 21.77 5.54 1.54
N ASP A 42 22.96 6.07 1.57
CA ASP A 42 23.95 5.77 2.61
C ASP A 42 24.10 7.03 3.48
N LEU A 43 23.71 6.91 4.73
CA LEU A 43 23.75 7.97 5.72
C LEU A 43 24.95 7.70 6.66
N GLU A 44 26.14 8.08 6.22
CA GLU A 44 27.39 7.91 6.99
C GLU A 44 27.65 6.44 7.39
N GLY A 45 27.46 5.52 6.44
CA GLY A 45 27.64 4.08 6.64
C GLY A 45 26.40 3.36 7.14
N HIS A 46 25.27 4.06 7.33
CA HIS A 46 23.97 3.46 7.66
C HIS A 46 23.04 3.48 6.44
N ARG A 47 22.74 2.32 5.90
CA ARG A 47 21.70 2.16 4.89
C ARG A 47 20.35 1.98 5.55
N LEU A 48 19.34 2.70 5.04
CA LEU A 48 17.98 2.57 5.52
C LEU A 48 17.46 1.16 5.24
N ARG A 49 16.73 0.61 6.22
CA ARG A 49 16.06 -0.68 6.13
C ARG A 49 14.54 -0.46 6.22
N CYS A 50 13.77 -1.43 5.78
CA CYS A 50 12.31 -1.38 5.85
C CYS A 50 11.80 -1.03 7.26
N VAL A 51 12.41 -1.61 8.29
CA VAL A 51 12.02 -1.43 9.70
C VAL A 51 12.33 -0.05 10.26
N ASP A 52 13.18 0.74 9.62
CA ASP A 52 13.47 2.11 10.07
C ASP A 52 12.27 3.04 9.84
N CYS A 53 11.39 2.68 8.90
CA CYS A 53 10.13 3.35 8.62
C CYS A 53 8.92 2.50 9.04
N HIS A 54 8.96 1.19 8.84
CA HIS A 54 7.89 0.24 9.21
C HIS A 54 8.20 -0.42 10.56
N ALA A 55 8.26 0.39 11.61
CA ALA A 55 8.80 0.02 12.92
C ALA A 55 8.06 -1.12 13.64
N GLY A 56 6.81 -1.41 13.25
CA GLY A 56 6.01 -2.51 13.81
C GLY A 56 6.34 -3.88 13.22
N ALA A 57 7.08 -3.97 12.10
CA ALA A 57 7.22 -5.20 11.33
C ALA A 57 7.80 -6.39 12.14
N GLU A 58 8.73 -6.16 13.05
CA GLU A 58 9.32 -7.23 13.85
C GLU A 58 8.57 -7.52 15.15
N ARG A 59 7.73 -6.60 15.64
CA ARG A 59 7.20 -6.61 17.01
C ARG A 59 5.69 -6.60 17.13
N ALA A 60 4.99 -6.13 16.09
CA ALA A 60 3.55 -5.95 16.12
C ALA A 60 2.82 -6.84 15.11
N GLU A 61 1.50 -6.84 15.19
CA GLU A 61 0.65 -7.49 14.21
C GLU A 61 0.78 -6.82 12.83
N HIS A 62 0.81 -5.50 12.83
CA HIS A 62 0.96 -4.68 11.61
C HIS A 62 2.32 -3.99 11.60
N ALA A 63 2.96 -3.92 10.44
CA ALA A 63 4.22 -3.20 10.26
C ALA A 63 4.07 -1.70 10.54
N GLY A 64 2.88 -1.17 10.25
CA GLY A 64 2.58 0.25 10.35
C GLY A 64 3.14 1.06 9.18
N LEU A 65 2.65 2.28 9.07
CA LEU A 65 3.15 3.30 8.16
C LEU A 65 3.69 4.46 9.01
N PRO A 66 4.82 5.07 8.60
CA PRO A 66 5.41 6.18 9.35
C PRO A 66 4.45 7.38 9.36
N ALA A 67 4.38 8.08 10.47
CA ALA A 67 3.76 9.39 10.48
C ALA A 67 4.65 10.39 9.74
N LEU A 68 4.07 11.41 9.10
CA LEU A 68 4.86 12.38 8.35
C LEU A 68 5.88 13.14 9.20
N ARG A 69 5.61 13.31 10.49
CA ARG A 69 6.59 13.87 11.43
C ARG A 69 7.87 13.04 11.52
N ASP A 70 7.79 11.73 11.25
CA ASP A 70 8.97 10.85 11.29
C ASP A 70 9.89 11.13 10.11
N CYS A 71 9.34 11.60 8.98
CA CYS A 71 10.11 12.06 7.82
C CYS A 71 10.97 13.28 8.15
N LEU A 72 10.51 14.13 9.09
CA LEU A 72 11.24 15.33 9.50
C LEU A 72 12.52 15.03 10.28
N ARG A 73 12.81 13.79 10.65
CA ARG A 73 14.10 13.41 11.22
C ARG A 73 15.25 13.68 10.23
N CYS A 74 14.96 13.57 8.92
CA CYS A 74 15.90 13.84 7.84
C CYS A 74 15.51 15.05 7.00
N HIS A 75 14.19 15.27 6.79
CA HIS A 75 13.64 16.31 5.93
C HIS A 75 13.33 17.63 6.68
N VAL A 76 14.13 17.95 7.70
CA VAL A 76 13.96 19.19 8.47
C VAL A 76 14.39 20.44 7.69
N ARG A 77 15.31 20.27 6.76
CA ARG A 77 15.82 21.34 5.87
C ARG A 77 15.51 21.02 4.42
N PRO A 78 15.35 22.04 3.55
CA PRO A 78 15.22 21.84 2.13
C PRO A 78 16.37 21.01 1.57
N GLN A 79 16.04 19.95 0.85
CA GLN A 79 17.01 19.14 0.14
C GLN A 79 17.04 19.59 -1.32
N LEU A 80 18.25 19.72 -1.85
CA LEU A 80 18.45 20.09 -3.24
C LEU A 80 18.39 18.84 -4.11
N GLY A 81 17.68 18.94 -5.23
CA GLY A 81 17.74 17.92 -6.28
C GLY A 81 19.06 17.98 -7.07
N GLU A 82 19.18 17.12 -8.08
CA GLU A 82 20.40 16.97 -8.88
C GLU A 82 20.96 18.28 -9.48
N ARG A 83 20.11 19.26 -9.73
CA ARG A 83 20.50 20.57 -10.28
C ARG A 83 20.71 21.65 -9.25
N GLY A 84 20.80 21.30 -7.98
CA GLY A 84 20.98 22.26 -6.90
C GLY A 84 19.73 23.12 -6.61
N VAL A 85 18.57 22.77 -7.16
CA VAL A 85 17.31 23.46 -6.90
C VAL A 85 16.48 22.71 -5.85
N PRO A 86 15.65 23.40 -5.05
CA PRO A 86 14.79 22.74 -4.08
C PRO A 86 13.88 21.70 -4.74
N ASN A 87 13.72 20.54 -4.11
CA ASN A 87 12.84 19.49 -4.55
C ASN A 87 11.41 19.79 -4.06
N GLU A 88 10.50 20.08 -4.98
CA GLU A 88 9.10 20.43 -4.66
C GLU A 88 8.35 19.30 -3.95
N ARG A 89 8.60 18.03 -4.32
CA ARG A 89 7.98 16.87 -3.66
C ARG A 89 8.42 16.76 -2.21
N GLU A 90 9.68 17.03 -1.95
CA GLU A 90 10.24 17.03 -0.60
C GLU A 90 9.70 18.23 0.22
N ALA A 91 9.55 19.41 -0.39
CA ALA A 91 8.90 20.55 0.24
C ALA A 91 7.46 20.25 0.65
N GLN A 92 6.73 19.45 -0.14
CA GLN A 92 5.38 18.99 0.20
C GLN A 92 5.37 18.15 1.49
N VAL A 93 6.37 17.29 1.71
CA VAL A 93 6.48 16.50 2.95
C VAL A 93 6.51 17.40 4.18
N ARG A 94 7.36 18.43 4.18
CA ARG A 94 7.44 19.39 5.29
C ARG A 94 6.12 20.14 5.50
N LYS A 95 5.51 20.63 4.43
CA LYS A 95 4.23 21.32 4.47
C LYS A 95 3.14 20.45 5.11
N LEU A 96 3.01 19.19 4.66
CA LEU A 96 2.00 18.28 5.17
C LEU A 96 2.29 17.84 6.61
N ALA A 97 3.56 17.59 6.95
CA ALA A 97 3.95 17.19 8.30
C ALA A 97 3.66 18.29 9.34
N LEU A 98 3.75 19.55 8.95
CA LEU A 98 3.42 20.70 9.80
C LEU A 98 1.91 20.97 9.86
N ALA A 99 1.15 20.59 8.84
CA ALA A 99 -0.30 20.76 8.80
C ALA A 99 -1.08 19.80 9.72
N GLY A 100 -0.46 18.68 10.11
CA GLY A 100 -1.06 17.71 11.02
C GLY A 100 -0.99 16.26 10.54
N PRO A 101 -1.75 15.35 11.17
CA PRO A 101 -1.76 13.95 10.81
C PRO A 101 -2.29 13.73 9.39
N VAL A 102 -1.59 12.91 8.63
CA VAL A 102 -2.01 12.51 7.29
C VAL A 102 -2.47 11.05 7.32
N GLN A 103 -3.55 10.77 6.62
CA GLN A 103 -4.07 9.42 6.47
C GLN A 103 -3.48 8.79 5.21
N TRP A 104 -2.70 7.73 5.40
CA TRP A 104 -2.27 6.87 4.30
C TRP A 104 -3.43 6.03 3.78
N VAL A 105 -3.48 5.82 2.48
CA VAL A 105 -4.45 4.90 1.87
C VAL A 105 -3.93 3.48 1.99
N GLN A 106 -4.66 2.63 2.70
CA GLN A 106 -4.31 1.22 2.83
C GLN A 106 -4.67 0.48 1.54
N ILE A 107 -3.66 0.05 0.79
CA ILE A 107 -3.83 -0.64 -0.51
C ILE A 107 -4.07 -2.14 -0.32
N THR A 108 -3.30 -2.79 0.55
CA THR A 108 -3.45 -4.24 0.83
C THR A 108 -4.08 -4.42 2.20
N ARG A 109 -5.22 -5.10 2.24
CA ARG A 109 -5.93 -5.40 3.48
C ARG A 109 -6.48 -6.82 3.44
N ASN A 110 -6.08 -7.64 4.38
CA ASN A 110 -6.72 -8.92 4.61
C ASN A 110 -8.12 -8.74 5.22
N PRO A 111 -9.06 -9.65 4.94
CA PRO A 111 -10.33 -9.69 5.66
C PRO A 111 -10.10 -9.77 7.17
N GLY A 112 -11.00 -9.17 7.96
CA GLY A 112 -10.82 -9.05 9.42
C GLY A 112 -10.74 -10.38 10.18
N HIS A 113 -11.17 -11.47 9.58
CA HIS A 113 -11.04 -12.83 10.12
C HIS A 113 -9.74 -13.54 9.74
N VAL A 114 -8.84 -12.88 8.99
CA VAL A 114 -7.53 -13.43 8.59
C VAL A 114 -6.45 -12.80 9.45
N TYR A 115 -5.79 -13.64 10.23
CA TYR A 115 -4.71 -13.25 11.12
C TYR A 115 -3.36 -13.67 10.53
N ALA A 116 -2.58 -12.68 10.09
CA ALA A 116 -1.25 -12.87 9.51
C ALA A 116 -0.27 -11.83 10.11
N PRO A 117 0.11 -11.98 11.39
CA PRO A 117 0.88 -10.97 12.11
C PRO A 117 2.33 -10.90 11.62
N HIS A 118 2.80 -9.69 11.34
CA HIS A 118 4.19 -9.44 10.97
C HIS A 118 5.17 -9.97 12.03
N ARG A 119 4.85 -9.81 13.32
CA ARG A 119 5.68 -10.34 14.40
C ARG A 119 5.98 -11.83 14.27
N ALA A 120 5.02 -12.64 13.82
CA ALA A 120 5.25 -14.08 13.67
C ALA A 120 6.16 -14.37 12.47
N HIS A 121 5.94 -13.70 11.35
CA HIS A 121 6.65 -13.96 10.10
C HIS A 121 8.04 -13.28 10.06
N VAL A 122 8.10 -12.01 10.42
CA VAL A 122 9.34 -11.21 10.38
C VAL A 122 10.09 -11.29 11.71
N GLY A 123 9.38 -11.12 12.82
CA GLY A 123 10.00 -11.07 14.15
C GLY A 123 10.53 -12.43 14.63
N ILE A 124 9.76 -13.50 14.44
CA ILE A 124 10.08 -14.85 14.94
C ILE A 124 10.69 -15.70 13.83
N ALA A 125 9.99 -15.88 12.69
CA ALA A 125 10.46 -16.72 11.59
C ALA A 125 11.57 -16.06 10.76
N LYS A 126 11.86 -14.78 10.94
CA LYS A 126 12.92 -14.01 10.26
C LYS A 126 12.81 -14.04 8.73
N LEU A 127 11.59 -14.14 8.22
CA LEU A 127 11.37 -14.07 6.79
C LEU A 127 11.72 -12.67 6.25
N PRO A 128 12.40 -12.57 5.10
CA PRO A 128 12.67 -11.29 4.46
C PRO A 128 11.37 -10.66 3.93
N CYS A 129 11.37 -9.34 3.85
CA CYS A 129 10.17 -8.57 3.47
C CYS A 129 9.72 -8.92 2.05
N GLU A 130 10.67 -9.18 1.17
CA GLU A 130 10.50 -9.47 -0.25
C GLU A 130 9.71 -10.78 -0.50
N GLU A 131 9.77 -11.74 0.42
CA GLU A 131 9.00 -12.98 0.33
C GLU A 131 7.50 -12.73 0.22
N CYS A 132 7.01 -11.66 0.84
CA CYS A 132 5.60 -11.29 0.82
C CYS A 132 5.33 -10.09 -0.09
N HIS A 133 6.16 -9.06 -0.01
CA HIS A 133 5.93 -7.77 -0.67
C HIS A 133 6.62 -7.63 -2.03
N GLY A 134 7.43 -8.64 -2.45
CA GLY A 134 8.25 -8.52 -3.64
C GLY A 134 9.31 -7.44 -3.49
N ASP A 135 9.83 -6.95 -4.59
CA ASP A 135 10.87 -5.90 -4.58
C ASP A 135 10.27 -4.50 -4.32
N ALA A 136 9.69 -4.34 -3.13
CA ALA A 136 9.14 -3.05 -2.70
C ALA A 136 10.22 -1.97 -2.57
N GLY A 137 11.46 -2.38 -2.33
CA GLY A 137 12.62 -1.47 -2.28
C GLY A 137 12.90 -0.76 -3.60
N ALA A 138 12.51 -1.34 -4.73
CA ALA A 138 12.67 -0.73 -6.05
C ALA A 138 11.49 0.14 -6.51
N TRP A 139 10.44 0.30 -5.71
CA TRP A 139 9.29 1.10 -6.11
C TRP A 139 9.63 2.59 -6.18
N THR A 140 9.41 3.19 -7.34
CA THR A 140 9.62 4.63 -7.58
C THR A 140 8.38 5.47 -7.30
N ALA A 141 7.24 4.82 -7.08
CA ALA A 141 5.96 5.43 -6.69
C ALA A 141 5.20 4.47 -5.74
N PRO A 142 4.24 4.95 -4.96
CA PRO A 142 3.38 4.10 -4.16
C PRO A 142 2.60 3.11 -5.05
N PRO A 143 2.35 1.89 -4.57
CA PRO A 143 1.53 0.94 -5.31
C PRO A 143 0.09 1.45 -5.41
N THR A 144 -0.53 1.22 -6.56
CA THR A 144 -1.95 1.53 -6.82
C THR A 144 -2.85 0.32 -6.70
N GLU A 145 -2.26 -0.88 -6.61
CA GLU A 145 -2.96 -2.14 -6.50
C GLU A 145 -2.42 -2.98 -5.35
N PRO A 146 -3.25 -3.80 -4.72
CA PRO A 146 -2.80 -4.67 -3.66
C PRO A 146 -1.86 -5.76 -4.18
N VAL A 147 -0.95 -6.19 -3.31
CA VAL A 147 -0.09 -7.35 -3.59
C VAL A 147 -0.96 -8.60 -3.60
N GLN A 148 -1.31 -9.09 -4.78
CA GLN A 148 -2.27 -10.18 -5.00
C GLN A 148 -1.89 -11.49 -4.28
N ARG A 149 -0.60 -11.79 -4.15
CA ARG A 149 -0.11 -12.95 -3.39
C ARG A 149 -0.60 -12.93 -1.94
N LEU A 150 -0.60 -11.76 -1.31
CA LEU A 150 -1.02 -11.60 0.09
C LEU A 150 -2.53 -11.76 0.31
N LEU A 151 -3.32 -11.73 -0.75
CA LEU A 151 -4.78 -11.88 -0.70
C LEU A 151 -5.25 -13.31 -1.03
N ARG A 152 -4.34 -14.25 -1.29
CA ARG A 152 -4.68 -15.60 -1.70
C ARG A 152 -4.32 -16.61 -0.62
N MET A 153 -5.33 -17.25 -0.03
CA MET A 153 -5.14 -18.32 0.95
C MET A 153 -4.24 -19.44 0.42
N SER A 154 -4.35 -19.77 -0.88
CA SER A 154 -3.50 -20.80 -1.51
C SER A 154 -2.00 -20.47 -1.46
N ALA A 155 -1.64 -19.19 -1.58
CA ALA A 155 -0.25 -18.75 -1.47
C ALA A 155 0.28 -18.90 -0.04
N CYS A 156 -0.53 -18.56 0.96
CA CYS A 156 -0.18 -18.75 2.37
C CYS A 156 0.01 -20.23 2.69
N ILE A 157 -0.93 -21.10 2.25
CA ILE A 157 -0.84 -22.56 2.47
C ILE A 157 0.38 -23.18 1.78
N ALA A 158 0.70 -22.75 0.55
CA ALA A 158 1.86 -23.24 -0.17
C ALA A 158 3.16 -22.92 0.58
N CYS A 159 3.34 -21.68 0.98
CA CYS A 159 4.49 -21.22 1.77
C CYS A 159 4.59 -21.96 3.13
N HIS A 160 3.47 -22.11 3.85
CA HIS A 160 3.46 -22.83 5.13
C HIS A 160 3.85 -24.30 4.98
N ARG A 161 3.45 -24.97 3.89
CA ARG A 161 3.86 -26.35 3.60
C ARG A 161 5.34 -26.44 3.31
N GLU A 162 5.87 -25.51 2.53
CA GLU A 162 7.28 -25.43 2.17
C GLU A 162 8.17 -25.26 3.40
N HIS A 163 7.73 -24.41 4.34
CA HIS A 163 8.46 -24.10 5.58
C HIS A 163 8.09 -24.99 6.78
N GLY A 164 7.27 -26.03 6.59
CA GLY A 164 6.82 -26.89 7.68
C GLY A 164 5.97 -26.19 8.74
N ALA A 165 5.33 -25.07 8.38
CA ALA A 165 4.48 -24.31 9.27
C ALA A 165 3.03 -24.83 9.25
N SER A 166 2.23 -24.47 10.27
CA SER A 166 0.85 -24.93 10.39
C SER A 166 -0.03 -24.48 9.24
N THR A 167 -0.78 -25.41 8.66
CA THR A 167 -1.84 -25.15 7.66
C THR A 167 -3.25 -25.34 8.24
N TRP A 168 -3.37 -25.48 9.57
CA TRP A 168 -4.65 -25.64 10.25
C TRP A 168 -5.46 -24.35 10.15
N CYS A 169 -6.77 -24.46 9.89
CA CYS A 169 -7.66 -23.31 9.64
C CYS A 169 -7.59 -22.26 10.74
N GLY A 170 -7.65 -22.67 12.01
CA GLY A 170 -7.61 -21.77 13.17
C GLY A 170 -6.24 -21.14 13.47
N ALA A 171 -5.18 -21.51 12.75
CA ALA A 171 -3.90 -20.80 12.84
C ALA A 171 -3.97 -19.43 12.16
N CYS A 172 -4.83 -19.28 11.15
CA CYS A 172 -4.96 -18.09 10.33
C CYS A 172 -6.34 -17.42 10.45
N HIS A 173 -7.40 -18.17 10.76
CA HIS A 173 -8.77 -17.67 10.84
C HIS A 173 -9.25 -17.61 12.29
N ARG A 174 -9.75 -16.43 12.68
CA ARG A 174 -10.26 -16.13 14.02
C ARG A 174 -11.61 -15.43 13.97
#